data_79d47ed91f0ebcd452aa51c2b5baeece
#
_entry.id   79d47ed91f0ebcd452aa51c2b5baeece
#
_cell.length_a   1.000
_cell.length_b   1.000
_cell.length_c   1.000
_cell.angle_alpha   90.00
_cell.angle_beta   90.00
_cell.angle_gamma   90.00
#
_symmetry.space_group_name_H-M   'P 1'
#
loop_
_entity.id
_entity.type
_entity.pdbx_description
1 polymer ?
#
loop_
_entity_poly.entity_id
_entity_poly.type
_entity_poly.pdbx_seq_one_letter_code
_entity_poly.pdbx_strand_id
1 'polypeptide(L)'
;VSKESKTVKEYKEEVKKSLEEDKEKTYNDSLQQAAWQKVLDNTKVKKYPEKDVKKIEDSLISQYESVAEAYNMSYEDLIKQQMGTTVEKFEKQVTKAAKSSVKQTLVTKAIADKENIKLDDETYKTELKKIADAYGYDSVKALKKAASKSELKEIALNDLVKEWLANQCIQVETSSSSSSSSSSSSSSSDSSSSSSSDSGN
;
A
#
# COMPACT_ATOMS: atom_id res chain seq x y z
N VAL A 1 26.62 -1.59 -9.67
CA VAL A 1 27.32 -2.53 -10.59
C VAL A 1 27.23 -3.88 -9.91
N SER A 2 26.57 -4.85 -10.56
CA SER A 2 26.49 -6.22 -10.07
C SER A 2 27.88 -6.78 -9.84
N LYS A 3 28.06 -7.51 -8.74
CA LYS A 3 29.32 -8.19 -8.42
C LYS A 3 29.44 -9.55 -9.12
N GLU A 4 28.38 -10.01 -9.79
CA GLU A 4 28.28 -11.35 -10.35
C GLU A 4 28.52 -11.40 -11.88
N SER A 5 28.12 -10.35 -12.60
CA SER A 5 28.28 -10.30 -14.05
C SER A 5 29.70 -9.96 -14.48
N LYS A 6 30.31 -10.80 -15.29
CA LYS A 6 31.69 -10.65 -15.81
C LYS A 6 31.71 -10.03 -17.19
N THR A 7 30.60 -10.03 -17.92
CA THR A 7 30.49 -9.48 -19.28
C THR A 7 29.30 -8.54 -19.40
N VAL A 8 29.35 -7.63 -20.39
CA VAL A 8 28.23 -6.72 -20.70
C VAL A 8 26.95 -7.51 -21.06
N LYS A 9 27.09 -8.67 -21.67
CA LYS A 9 25.96 -9.51 -22.05
C LYS A 9 25.29 -10.10 -20.81
N GLU A 10 26.07 -10.68 -19.90
CA GLU A 10 25.56 -11.23 -18.62
C GLU A 10 24.90 -10.13 -17.79
N TYR A 11 25.49 -8.94 -17.73
CA TYR A 11 24.91 -7.80 -17.04
C TYR A 11 23.55 -7.39 -17.61
N LYS A 12 23.41 -7.34 -18.93
CA LYS A 12 22.13 -7.04 -19.58
C LYS A 12 21.06 -8.08 -19.29
N GLU A 13 21.43 -9.36 -19.30
CA GLU A 13 20.53 -10.48 -18.97
C GLU A 13 20.09 -10.44 -17.49
N GLU A 14 21.02 -10.14 -16.58
CA GLU A 14 20.75 -9.97 -15.16
C GLU A 14 19.80 -8.79 -14.90
N VAL A 15 20.07 -7.62 -15.50
CA VAL A 15 19.19 -6.45 -15.38
C VAL A 15 17.82 -6.73 -15.97
N LYS A 16 17.74 -7.38 -17.14
CA LYS A 16 16.45 -7.76 -17.73
C LYS A 16 15.65 -8.67 -16.81
N LYS A 17 16.28 -9.70 -16.27
CA LYS A 17 15.65 -10.64 -15.34
C LYS A 17 15.17 -9.91 -14.07
N SER A 18 16.00 -9.07 -13.48
CA SER A 18 15.60 -8.28 -12.30
C SER A 18 14.41 -7.37 -12.59
N LEU A 19 14.40 -6.69 -13.74
CA LEU A 19 13.28 -5.84 -14.13
C LEU A 19 11.99 -6.64 -14.41
N GLU A 20 12.10 -7.84 -14.96
CA GLU A 20 10.94 -8.73 -15.15
C GLU A 20 10.40 -9.22 -13.82
N GLU A 21 11.26 -9.64 -12.88
CA GLU A 21 10.90 -10.04 -11.52
C GLU A 21 10.26 -8.88 -10.74
N ASP A 22 10.83 -7.68 -10.80
CA ASP A 22 10.30 -6.48 -10.15
C ASP A 22 8.93 -6.09 -10.73
N LYS A 23 8.76 -6.19 -12.05
CA LYS A 23 7.49 -5.94 -12.72
C LYS A 23 6.41 -6.93 -12.29
N GLU A 24 6.75 -8.22 -12.27
CA GLU A 24 5.84 -9.27 -11.85
C GLU A 24 5.44 -9.11 -10.38
N LYS A 25 6.41 -8.82 -9.51
CA LYS A 25 6.14 -8.54 -8.10
C LYS A 25 5.20 -7.34 -7.94
N THR A 26 5.51 -6.21 -8.59
CA THR A 26 4.69 -5.00 -8.52
C THR A 26 3.26 -5.24 -9.02
N TYR A 27 3.13 -6.03 -10.09
CA TYR A 27 1.83 -6.42 -10.62
C TYR A 27 1.03 -7.27 -9.62
N ASN A 28 1.67 -8.29 -9.04
CA ASN A 28 1.04 -9.17 -8.06
C ASN A 28 0.63 -8.40 -6.78
N ASP A 29 1.50 -7.52 -6.29
CA ASP A 29 1.21 -6.67 -5.13
C ASP A 29 0.00 -5.74 -5.41
N SER A 30 -0.05 -5.16 -6.60
CA SER A 30 -1.15 -4.30 -7.04
C SER A 30 -2.46 -5.08 -7.17
N LEU A 31 -2.41 -6.30 -7.71
CA LEU A 31 -3.56 -7.19 -7.84
C LEU A 31 -4.10 -7.60 -6.46
N GLN A 32 -3.22 -8.00 -5.55
CA GLN A 32 -3.58 -8.35 -4.17
C GLN A 32 -4.27 -7.17 -3.47
N GLN A 33 -3.69 -5.97 -3.60
CA GLN A 33 -4.26 -4.76 -2.99
C GLN A 33 -5.62 -4.41 -3.59
N ALA A 34 -5.77 -4.48 -4.90
CA ALA A 34 -7.03 -4.18 -5.59
C ALA A 34 -8.13 -5.20 -5.22
N ALA A 35 -7.81 -6.48 -5.22
CA ALA A 35 -8.73 -7.55 -4.82
C ALA A 35 -9.17 -7.37 -3.36
N TRP A 36 -8.24 -7.11 -2.47
CA TRP A 36 -8.50 -6.87 -1.05
C TRP A 36 -9.40 -5.65 -0.83
N GLN A 37 -9.09 -4.52 -1.48
CA GLN A 37 -9.89 -3.32 -1.38
C GLN A 37 -11.33 -3.56 -1.86
N LYS A 38 -11.50 -4.27 -2.98
CA LYS A 38 -12.82 -4.64 -3.51
C LYS A 38 -13.63 -5.48 -2.53
N VAL A 39 -12.99 -6.42 -1.86
CA VAL A 39 -13.62 -7.24 -0.81
C VAL A 39 -14.05 -6.37 0.37
N LEU A 40 -13.16 -5.49 0.84
CA LEU A 40 -13.48 -4.57 1.93
C LEU A 40 -14.67 -3.66 1.56
N ASP A 41 -14.68 -3.06 0.37
CA ASP A 41 -15.73 -2.13 -0.06
C ASP A 41 -17.11 -2.81 -0.10
N ASN A 42 -17.14 -4.07 -0.53
CA ASN A 42 -18.37 -4.86 -0.62
C ASN A 42 -18.78 -5.53 0.71
N THR A 43 -17.93 -5.45 1.75
CA THR A 43 -18.23 -6.06 3.05
C THR A 43 -18.84 -5.07 4.02
N LYS A 44 -19.95 -5.46 4.66
CA LYS A 44 -20.58 -4.70 5.73
C LYS A 44 -20.43 -5.45 7.06
N VAL A 45 -19.81 -4.82 8.05
CA VAL A 45 -19.70 -5.35 9.39
C VAL A 45 -21.01 -5.06 10.14
N LYS A 46 -21.73 -6.10 10.57
CA LYS A 46 -23.01 -5.94 11.30
C LYS A 46 -22.79 -5.41 12.71
N LYS A 47 -21.75 -5.88 13.40
CA LYS A 47 -21.41 -5.47 14.76
C LYS A 47 -19.89 -5.51 14.94
N TYR A 48 -19.32 -4.41 15.41
CA TYR A 48 -17.92 -4.34 15.78
C TYR A 48 -17.73 -4.83 17.23
N PRO A 49 -16.71 -5.66 17.51
CA PRO A 49 -16.31 -5.96 18.87
C PRO A 49 -15.77 -4.69 19.55
N GLU A 50 -16.48 -4.16 20.51
CA GLU A 50 -16.15 -2.89 21.17
C GLU A 50 -14.74 -2.91 21.81
N LYS A 51 -14.39 -4.06 22.42
CA LYS A 51 -13.05 -4.23 23.04
C LYS A 51 -11.92 -4.12 22.03
N ASP A 52 -12.10 -4.67 20.83
CA ASP A 52 -11.05 -4.66 19.81
C ASP A 52 -10.91 -3.25 19.21
N VAL A 53 -12.05 -2.56 18.97
CA VAL A 53 -12.03 -1.18 18.52
C VAL A 53 -11.34 -0.29 19.56
N LYS A 54 -11.76 -0.39 20.83
CA LYS A 54 -11.17 0.40 21.92
C LYS A 54 -9.67 0.14 22.09
N LYS A 55 -9.23 -1.11 22.01
CA LYS A 55 -7.80 -1.45 22.09
C LYS A 55 -6.97 -0.72 21.02
N ILE A 56 -7.48 -0.62 19.79
CA ILE A 56 -6.78 0.08 18.70
C ILE A 56 -6.86 1.59 18.91
N GLU A 57 -8.01 2.11 19.34
CA GLU A 57 -8.15 3.54 19.69
C GLU A 57 -7.15 3.95 20.76
N ASP A 58 -7.12 3.22 21.87
CA ASP A 58 -6.22 3.48 23.00
C ASP A 58 -4.74 3.42 22.55
N SER A 59 -4.39 2.44 21.71
CA SER A 59 -3.02 2.32 21.18
C SER A 59 -2.65 3.50 20.28
N LEU A 60 -3.54 3.95 19.41
CA LEU A 60 -3.30 5.10 18.54
C LEU A 60 -3.16 6.38 19.34
N ILE A 61 -4.07 6.61 20.30
CA ILE A 61 -4.01 7.80 21.18
C ILE A 61 -2.70 7.82 21.96
N SER A 62 -2.32 6.71 22.60
CA SER A 62 -1.09 6.61 23.38
C SER A 62 0.18 6.87 22.54
N GLN A 63 0.17 6.54 21.25
CA GLN A 63 1.27 6.90 20.36
C GLN A 63 1.40 8.41 20.20
N TYR A 64 0.28 9.12 20.00
CA TYR A 64 0.30 10.58 19.91
C TYR A 64 0.63 11.26 21.25
N GLU A 65 0.16 10.70 22.37
CA GLU A 65 0.54 11.16 23.70
C GLU A 65 2.05 11.05 23.92
N SER A 66 2.65 9.89 23.55
CA SER A 66 4.11 9.69 23.64
C SER A 66 4.89 10.66 22.76
N VAL A 67 4.36 10.98 21.57
CA VAL A 67 4.97 12.00 20.70
C VAL A 67 4.88 13.37 21.34
N ALA A 68 3.73 13.74 21.92
CA ALA A 68 3.55 15.00 22.61
C ALA A 68 4.56 15.16 23.77
N GLU A 69 4.70 14.12 24.58
CA GLU A 69 5.69 14.07 25.67
C GLU A 69 7.13 14.26 25.16
N ALA A 70 7.50 13.59 24.06
CA ALA A 70 8.83 13.70 23.46
C ALA A 70 9.16 15.14 22.99
N TYR A 71 8.14 15.91 22.61
CA TYR A 71 8.26 17.32 22.21
C TYR A 71 7.96 18.30 23.35
N ASN A 72 7.77 17.85 24.60
CA ASN A 72 7.36 18.66 25.74
C ASN A 72 6.10 19.52 25.47
N MET A 73 5.13 18.92 24.79
CA MET A 73 3.86 19.54 24.43
C MET A 73 2.70 18.80 25.11
N SER A 74 1.56 19.46 25.26
CA SER A 74 0.34 18.76 25.58
C SER A 74 -0.20 18.00 24.38
N TYR A 75 -0.95 16.91 24.60
CA TYR A 75 -1.63 16.17 23.54
C TYR A 75 -2.53 17.10 22.69
N GLU A 76 -3.26 18.02 23.35
CA GLU A 76 -4.12 18.99 22.67
C GLU A 76 -3.32 19.93 21.76
N ASP A 77 -2.18 20.44 22.22
CA ASP A 77 -1.32 21.32 21.43
C ASP A 77 -0.71 20.57 20.23
N LEU A 78 -0.29 19.33 20.43
CA LEU A 78 0.21 18.51 19.34
C LEU A 78 -0.85 18.33 18.25
N ILE A 79 -2.08 17.94 18.63
CA ILE A 79 -3.16 17.72 17.66
C ILE A 79 -3.52 19.03 16.94
N LYS A 80 -3.57 20.14 17.65
CA LYS A 80 -3.87 21.45 17.08
C LYS A 80 -2.79 21.95 16.13
N GLN A 81 -1.51 21.80 16.50
CA GLN A 81 -0.37 22.31 15.72
C GLN A 81 -0.01 21.40 14.54
N GLN A 82 0.00 20.09 14.74
CA GLN A 82 0.42 19.14 13.71
C GLN A 82 -0.73 18.72 12.78
N MET A 83 -1.94 18.59 13.33
CA MET A 83 -3.11 18.11 12.57
C MET A 83 -4.07 19.23 12.16
N GLY A 84 -3.89 20.46 12.68
CA GLY A 84 -4.76 21.58 12.36
C GLY A 84 -6.23 21.36 12.75
N THR A 85 -6.47 20.52 13.77
CA THR A 85 -7.83 20.09 14.15
C THR A 85 -8.02 20.10 15.66
N THR A 86 -9.24 19.83 16.12
CA THR A 86 -9.54 19.69 17.57
C THR A 86 -9.38 18.22 17.99
N VAL A 87 -9.07 18.00 19.27
CA VAL A 87 -8.99 16.65 19.87
C VAL A 87 -10.24 15.82 19.54
N GLU A 88 -11.42 16.40 19.72
CA GLU A 88 -12.69 15.70 19.43
C GLU A 88 -12.80 15.23 17.97
N LYS A 89 -12.41 16.06 17.01
CA LYS A 89 -12.42 15.69 15.59
C LYS A 89 -11.37 14.63 15.28
N PHE A 90 -10.19 14.75 15.89
CA PHE A 90 -9.12 13.79 15.77
C PHE A 90 -9.54 12.42 16.32
N GLU A 91 -10.09 12.35 17.52
CA GLU A 91 -10.57 11.11 18.13
C GLU A 91 -11.68 10.44 17.31
N LYS A 92 -12.57 11.20 16.67
CA LYS A 92 -13.52 10.66 15.68
C LYS A 92 -12.83 10.04 14.48
N GLN A 93 -11.67 10.57 14.04
CA GLN A 93 -10.88 9.96 12.97
C GLN A 93 -10.17 8.70 13.46
N VAL A 94 -9.63 8.71 14.68
CA VAL A 94 -9.05 7.53 15.34
C VAL A 94 -10.08 6.41 15.43
N THR A 95 -11.31 6.71 15.89
CA THR A 95 -12.41 5.72 15.92
C THR A 95 -12.70 5.13 14.53
N LYS A 96 -12.70 5.94 13.48
CA LYS A 96 -12.88 5.44 12.10
C LYS A 96 -11.73 4.54 11.67
N ALA A 97 -10.50 4.93 11.97
CA ALA A 97 -9.30 4.15 11.67
C ALA A 97 -9.32 2.81 12.44
N ALA A 98 -9.64 2.83 13.72
CA ALA A 98 -9.78 1.63 14.55
C ALA A 98 -10.85 0.67 14.00
N LYS A 99 -12.03 1.18 13.64
CA LYS A 99 -13.08 0.37 13.00
C LYS A 99 -12.63 -0.20 11.65
N SER A 100 -11.88 0.56 10.85
CA SER A 100 -11.33 0.07 9.59
C SER A 100 -10.34 -1.07 9.81
N SER A 101 -9.45 -0.95 10.80
CA SER A 101 -8.51 -2.01 11.18
C SER A 101 -9.24 -3.27 11.68
N VAL A 102 -10.20 -3.12 12.59
CA VAL A 102 -11.03 -4.25 13.07
C VAL A 102 -11.80 -4.90 11.94
N LYS A 103 -12.34 -4.11 10.98
CA LYS A 103 -13.00 -4.66 9.80
C LYS A 103 -12.06 -5.56 9.00
N GLN A 104 -10.83 -5.13 8.75
CA GLN A 104 -9.83 -5.93 8.03
C GLN A 104 -9.57 -7.25 8.76
N THR A 105 -9.33 -7.22 10.07
CA THR A 105 -9.12 -8.44 10.88
C THR A 105 -10.33 -9.39 10.82
N LEU A 106 -11.56 -8.86 10.92
CA LEU A 106 -12.78 -9.67 10.84
C LEU A 106 -12.95 -10.31 9.47
N VAL A 107 -12.70 -9.55 8.39
CA VAL A 107 -12.80 -10.06 7.01
C VAL A 107 -11.73 -11.12 6.75
N THR A 108 -10.49 -10.87 7.18
CA THR A 108 -9.39 -11.85 7.09
C THR A 108 -9.79 -13.17 7.74
N LYS A 109 -10.26 -13.13 8.99
CA LYS A 109 -10.65 -14.33 9.72
C LYS A 109 -11.82 -15.04 9.04
N ALA A 110 -12.85 -14.30 8.61
CA ALA A 110 -14.01 -14.88 7.96
C ALA A 110 -13.68 -15.58 6.63
N ILE A 111 -12.75 -15.02 5.83
CA ILE A 111 -12.28 -15.66 4.60
C ILE A 111 -11.41 -16.86 4.92
N ALA A 112 -10.45 -16.71 5.84
CA ALA A 112 -9.57 -17.80 6.24
C ALA A 112 -10.35 -19.03 6.75
N ASP A 113 -11.36 -18.80 7.59
CA ASP A 113 -12.22 -19.86 8.11
C ASP A 113 -13.05 -20.51 6.99
N LYS A 114 -13.65 -19.70 6.12
CA LYS A 114 -14.51 -20.20 5.04
C LYS A 114 -13.72 -21.01 3.99
N GLU A 115 -12.55 -20.53 3.63
CA GLU A 115 -11.71 -21.12 2.57
C GLU A 115 -10.64 -22.05 3.15
N ASN A 116 -10.70 -22.32 4.45
CA ASN A 116 -9.78 -23.22 5.17
C ASN A 116 -8.29 -22.85 4.99
N ILE A 117 -8.00 -21.54 4.94
CA ILE A 117 -6.63 -21.02 4.89
C ILE A 117 -6.01 -21.13 6.27
N LYS A 118 -4.99 -21.97 6.41
CA LYS A 118 -4.33 -22.24 7.69
C LYS A 118 -2.95 -21.63 7.74
N LEU A 119 -2.65 -21.00 8.87
CA LEU A 119 -1.33 -20.50 9.19
C LEU A 119 -0.66 -21.53 10.13
N ASP A 120 -0.12 -22.61 9.56
CA ASP A 120 0.70 -23.57 10.30
C ASP A 120 2.10 -23.01 10.59
N ASP A 121 2.91 -23.76 11.33
CA ASP A 121 4.23 -23.27 11.76
C ASP A 121 5.22 -23.09 10.61
N GLU A 122 5.10 -23.86 9.52
CA GLU A 122 5.97 -23.76 8.34
C GLU A 122 5.59 -22.53 7.50
N THR A 123 4.30 -22.41 7.19
CA THR A 123 3.74 -21.25 6.50
C THR A 123 4.04 -19.97 7.27
N TYR A 124 3.85 -19.98 8.61
CA TYR A 124 4.16 -18.84 9.45
C TYR A 124 5.64 -18.42 9.39
N LYS A 125 6.58 -19.38 9.37
CA LYS A 125 8.01 -19.08 9.21
C LYS A 125 8.33 -18.45 7.86
N THR A 126 7.66 -18.92 6.81
CA THR A 126 7.81 -18.40 5.45
C THR A 126 7.28 -16.96 5.37
N GLU A 127 6.08 -16.72 5.88
CA GLU A 127 5.48 -15.40 5.91
C GLU A 127 6.29 -14.40 6.74
N LEU A 128 6.86 -14.82 7.87
CA LEU A 128 7.73 -13.94 8.65
C LEU A 128 8.97 -13.47 7.89
N LYS A 129 9.50 -14.25 6.97
CA LYS A 129 10.61 -13.82 6.11
C LYS A 129 10.12 -12.77 5.11
N LYS A 130 8.99 -13.04 4.42
CA LYS A 130 8.38 -12.08 3.49
C LYS A 130 8.08 -10.75 4.19
N ILE A 131 7.51 -10.79 5.40
CA ILE A 131 7.21 -9.59 6.20
C ILE A 131 8.50 -8.86 6.58
N ALA A 132 9.55 -9.57 7.06
CA ALA A 132 10.80 -8.94 7.41
C ALA A 132 11.43 -8.22 6.21
N ASP A 133 11.46 -8.86 5.05
CA ASP A 133 11.98 -8.29 3.80
C ASP A 133 11.14 -7.09 3.34
N ALA A 134 9.81 -7.21 3.37
CA ALA A 134 8.90 -6.14 2.95
C ALA A 134 8.98 -4.88 3.82
N TYR A 135 9.21 -5.04 5.12
CA TYR A 135 9.34 -3.92 6.07
C TYR A 135 10.80 -3.49 6.32
N GLY A 136 11.76 -4.04 5.58
CA GLY A 136 13.17 -3.65 5.66
C GLY A 136 13.87 -4.06 6.96
N TYR A 137 13.42 -5.15 7.62
CA TYR A 137 14.12 -5.69 8.77
C TYR A 137 15.27 -6.60 8.34
N ASP A 138 16.44 -6.42 8.92
CA ASP A 138 17.62 -7.23 8.64
C ASP A 138 17.41 -8.73 8.94
N SER A 139 16.43 -9.08 9.77
CA SER A 139 16.13 -10.47 10.12
C SER A 139 14.77 -10.64 10.76
N VAL A 140 14.22 -11.84 10.66
CA VAL A 140 13.02 -12.27 11.41
C VAL A 140 13.17 -12.08 12.93
N LYS A 141 14.40 -12.14 13.46
CA LYS A 141 14.66 -11.89 14.89
C LYS A 141 14.44 -10.40 15.22
N ALA A 142 14.85 -9.49 14.35
CA ALA A 142 14.60 -8.05 14.51
C ALA A 142 13.10 -7.74 14.43
N LEU A 143 12.40 -8.31 13.43
CA LEU A 143 10.95 -8.20 13.31
C LEU A 143 10.20 -8.68 14.57
N LYS A 144 10.57 -9.84 15.14
CA LYS A 144 9.97 -10.38 16.37
C LYS A 144 10.24 -9.55 17.63
N LYS A 145 11.21 -8.65 17.60
CA LYS A 145 11.44 -7.69 18.70
C LYS A 145 10.56 -6.45 18.54
N ALA A 146 10.22 -6.09 17.31
CA ALA A 146 9.45 -4.89 16.99
C ALA A 146 7.93 -5.10 17.09
N ALA A 147 7.45 -6.34 16.93
CA ALA A 147 6.03 -6.66 16.96
C ALA A 147 5.73 -7.94 17.75
N SER A 148 4.57 -7.98 18.39
CA SER A 148 4.13 -9.15 19.15
C SER A 148 3.83 -10.35 18.25
N LYS A 149 3.92 -11.56 18.81
CA LYS A 149 3.57 -12.79 18.07
C LYS A 149 2.11 -12.77 17.55
N SER A 150 1.18 -12.13 18.27
CA SER A 150 -0.20 -12.02 17.86
C SER A 150 -0.36 -11.13 16.62
N GLU A 151 0.28 -9.96 16.64
CA GLU A 151 0.27 -9.03 15.51
C GLU A 151 0.91 -9.65 14.27
N LEU A 152 2.07 -10.30 14.43
CA LEU A 152 2.74 -10.98 13.33
C LEU A 152 1.90 -12.13 12.74
N LYS A 153 1.13 -12.85 13.55
CA LYS A 153 0.19 -13.86 13.05
C LYS A 153 -0.99 -13.24 12.30
N GLU A 154 -1.50 -12.11 12.77
CA GLU A 154 -2.58 -11.40 12.08
C GLU A 154 -2.12 -10.84 10.73
N ILE A 155 -0.93 -10.27 10.65
CA ILE A 155 -0.32 -9.79 9.39
C ILE A 155 -0.12 -10.97 8.45
N ALA A 156 0.54 -12.04 8.89
CA ALA A 156 0.80 -13.22 8.07
C ALA A 156 -0.49 -13.86 7.52
N LEU A 157 -1.52 -13.98 8.35
CA LEU A 157 -2.81 -14.50 7.89
C LEU A 157 -3.49 -13.56 6.89
N ASN A 158 -3.38 -12.26 7.08
CA ASN A 158 -3.91 -11.26 6.14
C ASN A 158 -3.22 -11.34 4.77
N ASP A 159 -1.91 -11.51 4.76
CA ASP A 159 -1.14 -11.61 3.52
C ASP A 159 -1.48 -12.91 2.76
N LEU A 160 -1.61 -14.04 3.47
CA LEU A 160 -2.10 -15.29 2.87
C LEU A 160 -3.50 -15.16 2.27
N VAL A 161 -4.41 -14.47 2.94
CA VAL A 161 -5.77 -14.23 2.43
C VAL A 161 -5.73 -13.33 1.19
N LYS A 162 -4.90 -12.30 1.16
CA LYS A 162 -4.72 -11.41 0.00
C LYS A 162 -4.14 -12.18 -1.20
N GLU A 163 -3.12 -13.01 -0.97
CA GLU A 163 -2.51 -13.86 -1.98
C GLU A 163 -3.55 -14.85 -2.55
N TRP A 164 -4.32 -15.50 -1.67
CA TRP A 164 -5.41 -16.38 -2.09
C TRP A 164 -6.45 -15.65 -2.93
N LEU A 165 -6.90 -14.46 -2.50
CA LEU A 165 -7.86 -13.64 -3.26
C LEU A 165 -7.34 -13.27 -4.64
N ALA A 166 -6.09 -12.85 -4.76
CA ALA A 166 -5.49 -12.52 -6.04
C ALA A 166 -5.47 -13.72 -6.99
N ASN A 167 -5.17 -14.91 -6.46
CA ASN A 167 -5.17 -16.16 -7.23
C ASN A 167 -6.58 -16.60 -7.67
N GLN A 168 -7.65 -16.16 -6.99
CA GLN A 168 -9.03 -16.39 -7.38
C GLN A 168 -9.58 -15.36 -8.38
N CYS A 169 -8.86 -14.25 -8.60
CA CYS A 169 -9.32 -13.20 -9.49
C CYS A 169 -9.27 -13.65 -10.96
N ILE A 170 -10.42 -13.56 -11.64
CA ILE A 170 -10.46 -13.67 -13.11
C ILE A 170 -10.03 -12.32 -13.66
N GLN A 171 -8.88 -12.31 -14.33
CA GLN A 171 -8.40 -11.10 -14.99
C GLN A 171 -9.13 -10.93 -16.31
N VAL A 172 -9.88 -9.84 -16.43
CA VAL A 172 -10.49 -9.43 -17.68
C VAL A 172 -9.58 -8.38 -18.31
N GLU A 173 -8.97 -8.70 -19.44
CA GLU A 173 -8.25 -7.70 -20.23
C GLU A 173 -9.23 -6.62 -20.67
N THR A 174 -9.17 -5.46 -20.05
CA THR A 174 -9.82 -4.28 -20.62
C THR A 174 -8.94 -3.84 -21.78
N SER A 175 -9.40 -4.09 -23.00
CA SER A 175 -8.82 -3.49 -24.20
C SER A 175 -8.93 -1.97 -24.06
N SER A 176 -7.91 -1.35 -23.52
CA SER A 176 -7.74 0.09 -23.59
C SER A 176 -7.48 0.42 -25.07
N SER A 177 -8.51 0.85 -25.78
CA SER A 177 -8.36 1.49 -27.06
C SER A 177 -7.52 2.75 -26.86
N SER A 178 -6.21 2.60 -27.01
CA SER A 178 -5.31 3.73 -27.16
C SER A 178 -5.61 4.37 -28.51
N SER A 179 -6.47 5.38 -28.51
CA SER A 179 -6.58 6.31 -29.61
C SER A 179 -5.28 7.11 -29.69
N SER A 180 -4.32 6.57 -30.44
CA SER A 180 -3.15 7.29 -30.88
C SER A 180 -3.63 8.34 -31.91
N SER A 181 -3.87 9.56 -31.44
CA SER A 181 -3.97 10.72 -32.32
C SER A 181 -2.59 11.02 -32.91
N SER A 182 -2.36 10.47 -34.09
CA SER A 182 -1.27 10.87 -34.95
C SER A 182 -1.53 12.28 -35.46
N SER A 183 -0.90 13.28 -34.86
CA SER A 183 -0.79 14.60 -35.43
C SER A 183 0.31 14.57 -36.49
N SER A 184 -0.12 14.44 -37.75
CA SER A 184 0.70 14.67 -38.92
C SER A 184 1.00 16.17 -39.05
N SER A 185 2.26 16.55 -38.82
CA SER A 185 2.78 17.84 -39.20
C SER A 185 3.09 17.84 -40.69
N SER A 186 2.27 18.57 -41.47
CA SER A 186 2.65 18.93 -42.80
C SER A 186 3.20 20.35 -42.82
N SER A 187 4.50 20.40 -43.12
CA SER A 187 5.21 21.59 -43.50
C SER A 187 4.78 22.04 -44.92
N SER A 188 4.47 23.29 -45.09
CA SER A 188 4.61 23.96 -46.38
C SER A 188 4.97 25.41 -46.15
N SER A 189 6.17 25.70 -46.63
CA SER A 189 6.70 26.99 -46.95
C SER A 189 5.84 27.69 -47.99
N ASP A 190 5.55 28.97 -47.84
CA ASP A 190 5.91 29.90 -48.94
C ASP A 190 5.91 31.36 -48.49
N SER A 191 6.69 32.07 -49.21
CA SER A 191 7.27 33.36 -49.14
C SER A 191 6.32 34.55 -49.44
N SER A 192 6.90 35.68 -49.13
CA SER A 192 6.88 37.01 -49.77
C SER A 192 5.91 38.08 -49.24
N SER A 193 6.57 39.04 -48.77
CA SER A 193 6.77 40.44 -49.21
C SER A 193 5.77 41.48 -48.77
N SER A 194 6.43 42.48 -48.24
CA SER A 194 6.35 43.93 -48.44
C SER A 194 5.26 44.77 -47.78
N SER A 195 5.83 45.71 -47.12
CA SER A 195 5.73 47.17 -47.19
C SER A 195 4.64 47.86 -46.31
N SER A 196 5.23 48.65 -45.50
CA SER A 196 5.20 50.10 -45.35
C SER A 196 4.03 50.78 -44.65
N SER A 197 4.49 51.61 -43.70
CA SER A 197 4.01 52.96 -43.36
C SER A 197 2.61 53.06 -42.74
N ASP A 198 2.31 53.87 -41.80
CA ASP A 198 2.77 55.18 -41.39
C ASP A 198 1.93 55.62 -40.20
N SER A 199 2.50 56.46 -39.37
CA SER A 199 1.94 57.56 -38.63
C SER A 199 0.61 57.51 -37.83
N GLY A 200 0.73 57.86 -36.60
CA GLY A 200 0.11 59.05 -36.11
C GLY A 200 -0.87 58.94 -35.00
N ASN A 201 -0.44 59.47 -33.95
CA ASN A 201 -1.03 60.32 -32.94
C ASN A 201 -1.21 59.72 -31.57
#